data_7d4e27d2693101a2246eaca232ab98ff
#
_entry.id   7d4e27d2693101a2246eaca232ab98ff
#
_cell.length_a   1.000
_cell.length_b   1.000
_cell.length_c   1.000
_cell.angle_alpha   90.00
_cell.angle_beta   90.00
_cell.angle_gamma   90.00
#
_symmetry.space_group_name_H-M   'P 1'
#
loop_
_entity.id
_entity.type
_entity.pdbx_description
1 polymer ?
#
loop_
_entity_poly.entity_id
_entity_poly.type
_entity_poly.pdbx_seq_one_letter_code
_entity_poly.pdbx_strand_id
1 'polypeptide(L)'
;MYDFFEEIINLSGLPLDIFNKGFRVVNLSNRTVFIEGFVNIVSFESTEIIIKLKRGIVKVQGENLKIKNMNLETILIVGSIINLEIS
;
A
#
# COMPACT_ATOMS: atom_id res chain seq x y z
N MET A 1 18.02 9.16 -9.49
CA MET A 1 16.64 9.03 -9.90
C MET A 1 15.72 9.33 -8.74
N TYR A 2 14.65 10.04 -8.99
CA TYR A 2 13.69 10.39 -7.95
C TYR A 2 12.92 9.15 -7.49
N ASP A 3 12.88 8.90 -6.18
CA ASP A 3 12.15 7.79 -5.61
C ASP A 3 10.96 8.36 -4.83
N PHE A 4 9.78 8.18 -5.36
CA PHE A 4 8.56 8.70 -4.77
C PHE A 4 8.30 8.10 -3.38
N PHE A 5 8.64 6.85 -3.20
CA PHE A 5 8.51 6.20 -1.91
C PHE A 5 9.37 6.87 -0.85
N GLU A 6 10.62 7.15 -1.20
CA GLU A 6 11.53 7.81 -0.28
C GLU A 6 11.04 9.21 0.06
N GLU A 7 10.50 9.91 -0.91
CA GLU A 7 9.93 11.24 -0.70
C GLU A 7 8.79 11.17 0.31
N ILE A 8 7.90 10.20 0.17
CA ILE A 8 6.77 10.04 1.08
C ILE A 8 7.26 9.72 2.49
N ILE A 9 8.23 8.83 2.61
CA ILE A 9 8.79 8.45 3.90
C ILE A 9 9.41 9.67 4.58
N ASN A 10 10.16 10.44 3.85
CA ASN A 10 10.83 11.62 4.39
C ASN A 10 9.81 12.68 4.84
N LEU A 11 8.75 12.88 4.07
CA LEU A 11 7.74 13.86 4.40
C LEU A 11 6.91 13.45 5.60
N SER A 12 6.63 12.18 5.75
CA SER A 12 5.77 11.69 6.82
C SER A 12 6.48 11.60 8.16
N GLY A 13 7.78 11.51 8.16
CA GLY A 13 8.59 11.37 9.37
C GLY A 13 8.71 9.94 9.86
N LEU A 14 7.62 9.32 10.28
CA LEU A 14 7.66 7.96 10.82
C LEU A 14 6.53 7.12 10.27
N PRO A 15 6.60 6.73 9.01
CA PRO A 15 5.59 5.86 8.45
C PRO A 15 5.74 4.44 9.00
N LEU A 16 4.64 3.71 9.04
CA LEU A 16 4.73 2.29 9.20
C LEU A 16 5.25 1.74 7.88
N ASP A 17 6.46 1.28 7.89
CA ASP A 17 7.20 0.93 6.69
C ASP A 17 7.78 -0.45 6.88
N ILE A 18 7.42 -1.37 5.99
CA ILE A 18 7.92 -2.73 6.04
C ILE A 18 8.72 -3.01 4.79
N PHE A 19 10.00 -3.29 4.98
CA PHE A 19 10.89 -3.64 3.88
C PHE A 19 11.09 -5.14 3.83
N ASN A 20 10.98 -5.67 2.64
CA ASN A 20 11.32 -7.05 2.38
C ASN A 20 11.83 -7.13 0.95
N LYS A 21 12.47 -8.23 0.62
CA LYS A 21 12.94 -8.41 -0.75
C LYS A 21 11.77 -8.46 -1.69
N GLY A 22 11.69 -7.50 -2.56
CA GLY A 22 10.69 -7.47 -3.61
C GLY A 22 9.45 -6.66 -3.33
N PHE A 23 9.29 -6.10 -2.13
CA PHE A 23 8.13 -5.23 -1.91
C PHE A 23 8.38 -4.22 -0.80
N ARG A 24 7.52 -3.21 -0.78
CA ARG A 24 7.53 -2.16 0.23
C ARG A 24 6.10 -1.68 0.44
N VAL A 25 5.70 -1.53 1.70
CA VAL A 25 4.35 -1.06 2.05
C VAL A 25 4.48 0.10 3.02
N VAL A 26 3.82 1.21 2.71
CA VAL A 26 3.85 2.40 3.55
C VAL A 26 2.41 2.84 3.82
N ASN A 27 2.06 3.00 5.09
CA ASN A 27 0.75 3.51 5.51
C ASN A 27 0.94 4.91 6.06
N LEU A 28 0.30 5.89 5.42
CA LEU A 28 0.42 7.29 5.79
C LEU A 28 -0.88 7.76 6.44
N SER A 29 -0.82 8.01 7.75
CA SER A 29 -1.91 8.62 8.53
C SER A 29 -3.24 7.88 8.38
N ASN A 30 -3.21 6.59 8.13
CA ASN A 30 -4.40 5.76 7.92
C ASN A 30 -5.34 6.29 6.84
N ARG A 31 -4.79 7.02 5.88
CA ARG A 31 -5.56 7.56 4.76
C ARG A 31 -5.02 7.15 3.40
N THR A 32 -3.77 6.73 3.38
CA THR A 32 -3.10 6.39 2.13
C THR A 32 -2.18 5.21 2.38
N VAL A 33 -2.27 4.21 1.52
CA VAL A 33 -1.34 3.08 1.54
C VAL A 33 -0.66 3.04 0.18
N PHE A 34 0.66 3.03 0.21
CA PHE A 34 1.47 2.92 -0.99
C PHE A 34 2.14 1.56 -0.99
N ILE A 35 1.96 0.80 -2.06
CA ILE A 35 2.51 -0.55 -2.17
C ILE A 35 3.39 -0.64 -3.40
N GLU A 36 4.62 -1.07 -3.21
CA GLU A 36 5.57 -1.29 -4.29
C GLU A 36 5.94 -2.77 -4.32
N GLY A 37 6.02 -3.33 -5.52
CA GLY A 37 6.39 -4.73 -5.67
C GLY A 37 5.20 -5.67 -5.67
N PHE A 38 4.03 -5.16 -6.01
CA PHE A 38 2.85 -6.02 -6.09
C PHE A 38 2.89 -6.87 -7.36
N VAL A 39 2.19 -7.99 -7.30
CA VAL A 39 2.09 -8.91 -8.42
C VAL A 39 0.69 -8.88 -9.02
N ASN A 40 -0.31 -8.80 -8.16
CA ASN A 40 -1.69 -8.97 -8.61
C ASN A 40 -2.64 -8.38 -7.57
N ILE A 41 -3.81 -7.95 -8.04
CA ILE A 41 -4.90 -7.56 -7.16
C ILE A 41 -5.80 -8.78 -7.01
N VAL A 42 -5.91 -9.28 -5.78
CA VAL A 42 -6.71 -10.47 -5.50
C VAL A 42 -8.19 -10.10 -5.36
N SER A 43 -8.46 -8.99 -4.68
CA SER A 43 -9.82 -8.57 -4.40
C SER A 43 -9.84 -7.07 -4.24
N PHE A 44 -10.92 -6.43 -4.72
CA PHE A 44 -11.06 -4.99 -4.62
C PHE A 44 -12.51 -4.65 -4.30
N GLU A 45 -12.72 -4.16 -3.08
CA GLU A 45 -14.01 -3.64 -2.64
C GLU A 45 -13.77 -2.34 -1.88
N SER A 46 -14.81 -1.54 -1.73
CA SER A 46 -14.66 -0.27 -1.02
C SER A 46 -14.32 -0.44 0.45
N THR A 47 -14.51 -1.63 1.00
CA THR A 47 -14.22 -1.91 2.39
C THR A 47 -13.00 -2.80 2.58
N GLU A 48 -12.49 -3.40 1.52
CA GLU A 48 -11.34 -4.29 1.64
C GLU A 48 -10.65 -4.45 0.29
N ILE A 49 -9.34 -4.31 0.31
CA ILE A 49 -8.52 -4.54 -0.88
C ILE A 49 -7.43 -5.53 -0.50
N ILE A 50 -7.30 -6.57 -1.30
CA ILE A 50 -6.29 -7.61 -1.07
C ILE A 50 -5.35 -7.61 -2.26
N ILE A 51 -4.07 -7.42 -1.97
CA ILE A 51 -3.02 -7.31 -2.98
C ILE A 51 -2.02 -8.43 -2.76
N LYS A 52 -1.71 -9.16 -3.84
CA LYS A 52 -0.67 -10.16 -3.76
C LYS A 52 0.69 -9.54 -4.05
N LEU A 53 1.64 -9.85 -3.19
CA LEU A 53 3.03 -9.42 -3.34
C LEU A 53 3.85 -10.58 -3.86
N LYS A 54 5.12 -10.32 -4.17
CA LYS A 54 6.02 -11.40 -4.58
C LYS A 54 6.16 -12.43 -3.49
N ARG A 55 6.11 -11.99 -2.23
CA ARG A 55 6.20 -12.91 -1.09
C ARG A 55 5.20 -12.48 -0.05
N GLY A 56 3.95 -12.87 -0.24
CA GLY A 56 2.93 -12.59 0.74
C GLY A 56 1.75 -11.83 0.19
N ILE A 57 0.93 -11.37 1.09
CA ILE A 57 -0.33 -10.72 0.77
C ILE A 57 -0.51 -9.53 1.70
N VAL A 58 -0.98 -8.43 1.13
CA VAL A 58 -1.38 -7.25 1.90
C VAL A 58 -2.90 -7.18 1.88
N LYS A 59 -3.50 -7.04 3.06
CA LYS A 59 -4.94 -6.82 3.18
C LYS A 59 -5.17 -5.45 3.79
N VAL A 60 -5.86 -4.59 3.07
CA VAL A 60 -6.22 -3.24 3.51
C VAL A 60 -7.71 -3.23 3.78
N GLN A 61 -8.11 -2.89 4.99
CA GLN A 61 -9.51 -2.81 5.37
C GLN A 61 -9.85 -1.40 5.80
N GLY A 62 -11.04 -0.95 5.44
CA GLY A 62 -11.45 0.39 5.77
C GLY A 62 -12.77 0.75 5.13
N GLU A 63 -12.94 2.05 4.83
CA GLU A 63 -14.15 2.57 4.22
C GLU A 63 -13.78 3.50 3.07
N ASN A 64 -14.59 3.45 2.02
CA ASN A 64 -14.39 4.28 0.84
C ASN A 64 -13.00 4.11 0.23
N LEU A 65 -12.52 2.88 0.24
CA LEU A 65 -11.21 2.56 -0.31
C LEU A 65 -11.24 2.64 -1.83
N LYS A 66 -10.22 3.25 -2.40
CA LYS A 66 -10.07 3.40 -3.84
C LYS A 66 -8.63 3.21 -4.23
N ILE A 67 -8.41 2.70 -5.43
CA ILE A 67 -7.08 2.71 -6.02
C ILE A 67 -6.97 4.00 -6.80
N LYS A 68 -6.16 4.93 -6.29
CA LYS A 68 -6.02 6.24 -6.90
C LYS A 68 -5.05 6.23 -8.06
N ASN A 69 -4.04 5.39 -7.96
CA ASN A 69 -3.01 5.32 -8.99
C ASN A 69 -2.41 3.92 -8.99
N MET A 70 -2.02 3.45 -10.15
CA MET A 70 -1.43 2.13 -10.29
C MET A 70 -0.56 2.10 -11.54
N ASN A 71 0.59 1.46 -11.43
CA ASN A 71 1.41 1.14 -12.58
C ASN A 71 1.89 -0.32 -12.47
N LEU A 72 2.93 -0.68 -13.18
CA LEU A 72 3.34 -2.08 -13.24
C LEU A 72 3.84 -2.64 -11.90
N GLU A 73 4.31 -1.77 -11.02
CA GLU A 73 4.90 -2.23 -9.77
C GLU A 73 4.37 -1.53 -8.53
N THR A 74 3.59 -0.48 -8.69
CA THR A 74 3.13 0.30 -7.54
C THR A 74 1.64 0.53 -7.57
N ILE A 75 1.04 0.57 -6.38
CA ILE A 75 -0.38 0.87 -6.19
C ILE A 75 -0.50 1.91 -5.10
N LEU A 76 -1.34 2.91 -5.34
CA LEU A 76 -1.69 3.90 -4.33
C LEU A 76 -3.16 3.72 -3.97
N ILE A 77 -3.41 3.36 -2.72
CA ILE A 77 -4.75 3.17 -2.18
C ILE A 77 -5.07 4.33 -1.26
N VAL A 78 -6.24 4.91 -1.43
CA VAL A 78 -6.71 6.01 -0.57
C VAL A 78 -8.06 5.66 0.03
N GLY A 79 -8.37 6.28 1.17
CA GLY A 79 -9.62 6.07 1.87
C GLY A 79 -9.42 6.18 3.36
N SER A 80 -10.41 5.74 4.12
CA SER A 80 -10.29 5.67 5.56
C SER A 80 -9.81 4.27 5.92
N ILE A 81 -8.55 4.15 6.31
CA ILE A 81 -7.92 2.86 6.54
C ILE A 81 -8.05 2.50 8.02
N ILE A 82 -8.69 1.37 8.29
CA ILE A 82 -8.94 0.91 9.64
C ILE A 82 -7.92 -0.14 10.04
N ASN A 83 -7.53 -1.01 9.11
CA ASN A 83 -6.62 -2.10 9.42
C ASN A 83 -5.75 -2.40 8.21
N LEU A 84 -4.50 -2.75 8.47
CA LEU A 84 -3.54 -3.14 7.44
C LEU A 84 -2.83 -4.38 7.93
N GLU A 85 -2.94 -5.47 7.21
CA GLU A 85 -2.29 -6.73 7.56
C GLU A 85 -1.38 -7.17 6.43
N ILE A 86 -0.22 -7.69 6.80
CA ILE A 86 0.73 -8.26 5.84
C ILE A 86 1.05 -9.67 6.31
N SER A 87 0.88 -10.62 5.43
CA SER A 87 1.13 -12.02 5.79
C SER A 87 1.84 -12.79 4.69
#